data_38d8bd060240836cdfca83944b074877
#
_entry.id   38d8bd060240836cdfca83944b074877
#
_cell.length_a   1.000
_cell.length_b   1.000
_cell.length_c   1.000
_cell.angle_alpha   90.00
_cell.angle_beta   90.00
_cell.angle_gamma   90.00
#
_symmetry.space_group_name_H-M   'P 1'
#
loop_
_entity.id
_entity.type
_entity.pdbx_description
1 polymer ?
#
loop_
_entity_poly.entity_id
_entity_poly.type
_entity_poly.pdbx_seq_one_letter_code
_entity_poly.pdbx_strand_id
1 'polypeptide(L)'
;MKKVAFYTLGCKLNFAETSTIARSFEEDGYIRVDFDDPADIYVINTCSVTENADKQFKQIVRKALKTNPKAFLAAVGCYAQLKPEELASVDGVDLVLGAKEKFNITQYIDDLTKNNEGIVHSCEISETDFYVGSYSIGDRTRAFLKVQDGCDYKCTYCTIPMARGISRSDTIENILSNAKKISDKGIKEIVLTGVNIGDYGKGEFGNKKHEHTFLELVQALDKVEGIERLRISSIEPNLIKDETIDFIAQSKSFVPHFHIPLQSGSNEILKKMKRRYLRELYVSRVAKIREVMPDACIGVDVIVGFPGETDEHFLETYHFLNELDISYLHVFTYSERDNTEAVLMDGVVPDAVRAKRSKMLRGLSAKKRNAFYESQLGKEKTVLFESDNKQGYIHGFTENYVKVKAPWDPALVNTLHKVKLTKIDVDGMVRFEFV
;
A
#
# COMPACT_ATOMS: atom_id res chain seq x y z
N MET A 1 3.95 -30.59 14.87
CA MET A 1 4.22 -29.16 14.73
C MET A 1 2.89 -28.45 14.59
N LYS A 2 2.71 -27.30 15.26
CA LYS A 2 1.49 -26.49 15.17
C LYS A 2 1.47 -25.74 13.84
N LYS A 3 0.28 -25.59 13.26
CA LYS A 3 0.06 -24.90 11.97
C LYS A 3 -0.42 -23.47 12.20
N VAL A 4 0.09 -22.52 11.41
CA VAL A 4 -0.32 -21.12 11.44
C VAL A 4 -0.73 -20.64 10.04
N ALA A 5 -1.82 -19.90 9.97
CA ALA A 5 -2.31 -19.28 8.75
C ALA A 5 -2.45 -17.75 8.93
N PHE A 6 -2.22 -17.00 7.86
CA PHE A 6 -2.22 -15.54 7.88
C PHE A 6 -3.23 -14.97 6.91
N TYR A 7 -3.90 -13.92 7.32
CA TYR A 7 -4.71 -13.08 6.43
C TYR A 7 -4.35 -11.61 6.59
N THR A 8 -4.13 -10.92 5.48
CA THR A 8 -3.76 -9.49 5.51
C THR A 8 -4.84 -8.64 4.88
N LEU A 9 -5.42 -7.77 5.67
CA LEU A 9 -6.25 -6.66 5.22
C LEU A 9 -5.39 -5.41 5.04
N GLY A 10 -5.72 -4.60 4.03
CA GLY A 10 -5.17 -3.25 3.88
C GLY A 10 -4.03 -3.10 2.89
N CYS A 11 -2.97 -2.43 3.29
CA CYS A 11 -1.97 -1.86 2.39
C CYS A 11 -0.71 -2.75 2.24
N LYS A 12 0.18 -2.34 1.32
CA LYS A 12 1.48 -2.99 1.09
C LYS A 12 2.34 -3.09 2.36
N LEU A 13 2.20 -2.10 3.26
CA LEU A 13 2.89 -2.08 4.55
C LEU A 13 2.43 -3.23 5.44
N ASN A 14 1.12 -3.46 5.56
CA ASN A 14 0.58 -4.61 6.30
C ASN A 14 1.06 -5.93 5.71
N PHE A 15 1.16 -6.06 4.38
CA PHE A 15 1.71 -7.26 3.75
C PHE A 15 3.17 -7.50 4.10
N ALA A 16 4.01 -6.47 4.09
CA ALA A 16 5.41 -6.58 4.52
C ALA A 16 5.50 -7.03 5.99
N GLU A 17 4.69 -6.44 6.86
CA GLU A 17 4.64 -6.77 8.28
C GLU A 17 4.13 -8.20 8.53
N THR A 18 3.05 -8.62 7.86
CA THR A 18 2.54 -10.01 7.97
C THR A 18 3.60 -11.03 7.55
N SER A 19 4.32 -10.76 6.46
CA SER A 19 5.37 -11.67 5.98
C SER A 19 6.54 -11.76 6.98
N THR A 20 6.85 -10.66 7.67
CA THR A 20 7.86 -10.65 8.75
C THR A 20 7.37 -11.44 9.98
N ILE A 21 6.12 -11.25 10.40
CA ILE A 21 5.51 -12.02 11.49
C ILE A 21 5.46 -13.51 11.13
N ALA A 22 5.13 -13.86 9.87
CA ALA A 22 5.09 -15.25 9.45
C ALA A 22 6.46 -15.93 9.56
N ARG A 23 7.56 -15.22 9.21
CA ARG A 23 8.90 -15.76 9.38
C ARG A 23 9.27 -16.00 10.85
N SER A 24 8.86 -15.14 11.78
CA SER A 24 9.12 -15.41 13.20
C SER A 24 8.40 -16.67 13.70
N PHE A 25 7.19 -16.97 13.21
CA PHE A 25 6.54 -18.24 13.49
C PHE A 25 7.28 -19.44 12.90
N GLU A 26 7.80 -19.31 11.66
CA GLU A 26 8.59 -20.37 11.03
C GLU A 26 9.90 -20.63 11.78
N GLU A 27 10.58 -19.58 12.26
CA GLU A 27 11.78 -19.64 13.11
C GLU A 27 11.50 -20.31 14.46
N ASP A 28 10.29 -20.11 15.02
CA ASP A 28 9.83 -20.76 16.25
C ASP A 28 9.23 -22.18 16.00
N GLY A 29 9.38 -22.74 14.79
CA GLY A 29 9.04 -24.10 14.44
C GLY A 29 7.58 -24.36 14.10
N TYR A 30 6.79 -23.33 13.80
CA TYR A 30 5.43 -23.47 13.26
C TYR A 30 5.47 -23.76 11.75
N ILE A 31 4.45 -24.47 11.26
CA ILE A 31 4.26 -24.71 9.83
C ILE A 31 3.25 -23.69 9.29
N ARG A 32 3.68 -22.85 8.36
CA ARG A 32 2.78 -21.96 7.63
C ARG A 32 1.93 -22.75 6.64
N VAL A 33 0.62 -22.52 6.64
CA VAL A 33 -0.36 -23.10 5.72
C VAL A 33 -1.22 -22.02 5.07
N ASP A 34 -1.95 -22.36 4.01
CA ASP A 34 -2.89 -21.44 3.39
C ASP A 34 -4.04 -21.12 4.34
N PHE A 35 -4.61 -19.90 4.19
CA PHE A 35 -5.68 -19.44 5.08
C PHE A 35 -6.95 -20.30 4.99
N ASP A 36 -7.15 -20.97 3.89
CA ASP A 36 -8.29 -21.85 3.63
C ASP A 36 -8.08 -23.28 4.16
N ASP A 37 -6.86 -23.60 4.60
CA ASP A 37 -6.50 -24.86 5.22
C ASP A 37 -6.75 -24.82 6.76
N PRO A 38 -7.00 -25.98 7.40
CA PRO A 38 -7.08 -26.05 8.84
C PRO A 38 -5.74 -25.70 9.51
N ALA A 39 -5.75 -24.65 10.32
CA ALA A 39 -4.61 -24.20 11.12
C ALA A 39 -4.96 -24.20 12.60
N ASP A 40 -3.94 -24.36 13.47
CA ASP A 40 -4.09 -24.23 14.91
C ASP A 40 -4.19 -22.76 15.34
N ILE A 41 -3.55 -21.89 14.57
CA ILE A 41 -3.51 -20.44 14.80
C ILE A 41 -3.87 -19.72 13.51
N TYR A 42 -4.76 -18.73 13.59
CA TYR A 42 -5.00 -17.75 12.53
C TYR A 42 -4.58 -16.36 13.01
N VAL A 43 -3.72 -15.70 12.23
CA VAL A 43 -3.29 -14.32 12.47
C VAL A 43 -3.89 -13.42 11.40
N ILE A 44 -4.70 -12.44 11.82
CA ILE A 44 -5.35 -11.48 10.94
C ILE A 44 -4.71 -10.10 11.13
N ASN A 45 -3.98 -9.62 10.13
CA ASN A 45 -3.45 -8.26 10.13
C ASN A 45 -4.51 -7.30 9.58
N THR A 46 -4.96 -6.40 10.43
CA THR A 46 -6.16 -5.56 10.24
C THR A 46 -5.83 -4.18 9.68
N CYS A 47 -6.82 -3.60 8.99
CA CYS A 47 -6.76 -2.23 8.44
C CYS A 47 -7.91 -1.39 9.03
N SER A 48 -7.67 -0.09 9.22
CA SER A 48 -8.66 0.85 9.78
C SER A 48 -8.96 2.04 8.88
N VAL A 49 -8.55 1.98 7.61
CA VAL A 49 -8.70 3.13 6.70
C VAL A 49 -10.15 3.31 6.23
N THR A 50 -10.94 2.22 6.18
CA THR A 50 -12.34 2.27 5.72
C THR A 50 -13.23 1.38 6.58
N GLU A 51 -14.51 1.79 6.77
CA GLU A 51 -15.53 0.97 7.43
C GLU A 51 -15.71 -0.42 6.79
N ASN A 52 -15.47 -0.51 5.48
CA ASN A 52 -15.54 -1.79 4.78
C ASN A 52 -14.48 -2.78 5.28
N ALA A 53 -13.31 -2.31 5.69
CA ALA A 53 -12.27 -3.16 6.28
C ALA A 53 -12.70 -3.74 7.63
N ASP A 54 -13.45 -2.97 8.42
CA ASP A 54 -13.99 -3.40 9.72
C ASP A 54 -15.04 -4.53 9.52
N LYS A 55 -15.92 -4.37 8.52
CA LYS A 55 -16.90 -5.42 8.14
C LYS A 55 -16.22 -6.69 7.61
N GLN A 56 -15.16 -6.54 6.82
CA GLN A 56 -14.40 -7.67 6.29
C GLN A 56 -13.71 -8.46 7.40
N PHE A 57 -13.18 -7.81 8.44
CA PHE A 57 -12.56 -8.49 9.57
C PHE A 57 -13.48 -9.54 10.19
N LYS A 58 -14.73 -9.17 10.52
CA LYS A 58 -15.72 -10.10 11.11
C LYS A 58 -16.04 -11.29 10.19
N GLN A 59 -16.04 -11.07 8.86
CA GLN A 59 -16.25 -12.16 7.89
C GLN A 59 -15.06 -13.12 7.86
N ILE A 60 -13.83 -12.61 7.96
CA ILE A 60 -12.61 -13.41 7.96
C ILE A 60 -12.50 -14.24 9.24
N VAL A 61 -12.83 -13.68 10.40
CA VAL A 61 -12.93 -14.41 11.67
C VAL A 61 -13.88 -15.61 11.54
N ARG A 62 -15.10 -15.38 11.03
CA ARG A 62 -16.08 -16.45 10.80
C ARG A 62 -15.57 -17.50 9.82
N LYS A 63 -14.85 -17.11 8.77
CA LYS A 63 -14.26 -18.04 7.79
C LYS A 63 -13.21 -18.93 8.46
N ALA A 64 -12.30 -18.37 9.25
CA ALA A 64 -11.28 -19.10 9.99
C ALA A 64 -11.90 -20.14 10.94
N LEU A 65 -12.87 -19.72 11.75
CA LEU A 65 -13.55 -20.60 12.73
C LEU A 65 -14.45 -21.63 12.06
N LYS A 66 -14.96 -21.39 10.85
CA LYS A 66 -15.66 -22.41 10.06
C LYS A 66 -14.70 -23.52 9.62
N THR A 67 -13.45 -23.16 9.28
CA THR A 67 -12.41 -24.13 8.88
C THR A 67 -11.88 -24.92 10.07
N ASN A 68 -11.59 -24.27 11.20
CA ASN A 68 -11.23 -24.93 12.46
C ASN A 68 -11.87 -24.19 13.66
N PRO A 69 -12.98 -24.70 14.23
CA PRO A 69 -13.67 -24.06 15.36
C PRO A 69 -12.84 -23.97 16.65
N LYS A 70 -11.77 -24.76 16.78
CA LYS A 70 -10.89 -24.78 17.94
C LYS A 70 -9.62 -23.93 17.75
N ALA A 71 -9.43 -23.32 16.59
CA ALA A 71 -8.24 -22.54 16.30
C ALA A 71 -8.14 -21.31 17.22
N PHE A 72 -6.91 -21.00 17.62
CA PHE A 72 -6.58 -19.73 18.29
C PHE A 72 -6.52 -18.61 17.26
N LEU A 73 -7.19 -17.49 17.53
CA LEU A 73 -7.28 -16.37 16.58
C LEU A 73 -6.69 -15.10 17.17
N ALA A 74 -5.65 -14.57 16.50
CA ALA A 74 -4.99 -13.34 16.87
C ALA A 74 -5.27 -12.23 15.84
N ALA A 75 -5.63 -11.04 16.32
CA ALA A 75 -5.80 -9.84 15.53
C ALA A 75 -4.65 -8.85 15.79
N VAL A 76 -4.04 -8.35 14.72
CA VAL A 76 -2.95 -7.37 14.78
C VAL A 76 -3.21 -6.23 13.78
N GLY A 77 -2.40 -5.18 13.78
CA GLY A 77 -2.44 -4.12 12.77
C GLY A 77 -3.15 -2.84 13.19
N CYS A 78 -3.51 -1.99 12.21
CA CYS A 78 -3.99 -0.63 12.50
C CYS A 78 -5.32 -0.60 13.26
N TYR A 79 -6.24 -1.51 12.96
CA TYR A 79 -7.52 -1.57 13.67
C TYR A 79 -7.33 -2.12 15.08
N ALA A 80 -6.45 -3.11 15.26
CA ALA A 80 -6.09 -3.63 16.58
C ALA A 80 -5.48 -2.55 17.50
N GLN A 81 -4.74 -1.58 16.93
CA GLN A 81 -4.20 -0.45 17.68
C GLN A 81 -5.27 0.59 18.03
N LEU A 82 -6.20 0.88 17.10
CA LEU A 82 -7.17 1.97 17.28
C LEU A 82 -8.37 1.59 18.13
N LYS A 83 -8.82 0.35 18.04
CA LYS A 83 -10.03 -0.16 18.71
C LYS A 83 -9.82 -1.59 19.21
N PRO A 84 -8.85 -1.81 20.10
CA PRO A 84 -8.49 -3.16 20.55
C PRO A 84 -9.65 -3.87 21.24
N GLU A 85 -10.41 -3.19 22.09
CA GLU A 85 -11.55 -3.75 22.82
C GLU A 85 -12.70 -4.16 21.88
N GLU A 86 -12.93 -3.37 20.80
CA GLU A 86 -13.93 -3.72 19.79
C GLU A 86 -13.56 -5.03 19.06
N LEU A 87 -12.27 -5.23 18.78
CA LEU A 87 -11.81 -6.49 18.17
C LEU A 87 -11.86 -7.65 19.16
N ALA A 88 -11.47 -7.42 20.40
CA ALA A 88 -11.49 -8.43 21.46
C ALA A 88 -12.91 -8.94 21.76
N SER A 89 -13.92 -8.08 21.59
CA SER A 89 -15.34 -8.45 21.77
C SER A 89 -15.94 -9.23 20.60
N VAL A 90 -15.19 -9.42 19.49
CA VAL A 90 -15.66 -10.23 18.36
C VAL A 90 -15.54 -11.71 18.73
N ASP A 91 -16.68 -12.41 18.69
CA ASP A 91 -16.74 -13.83 19.04
C ASP A 91 -15.70 -14.65 18.27
N GLY A 92 -14.88 -15.36 19.03
CA GLY A 92 -13.80 -16.21 18.55
C GLY A 92 -12.44 -15.55 18.38
N VAL A 93 -12.28 -14.26 18.66
CA VAL A 93 -10.97 -13.60 18.78
C VAL A 93 -10.40 -13.91 20.17
N ASP A 94 -9.17 -14.45 20.22
CA ASP A 94 -8.52 -14.85 21.46
C ASP A 94 -7.44 -13.85 21.91
N LEU A 95 -6.82 -13.13 20.94
CA LEU A 95 -5.72 -12.20 21.21
C LEU A 95 -5.79 -10.98 20.30
N VAL A 96 -5.56 -9.79 20.86
CA VAL A 96 -5.43 -8.55 20.12
C VAL A 96 -4.12 -7.86 20.48
N LEU A 97 -3.25 -7.61 19.50
CA LEU A 97 -1.96 -6.98 19.72
C LEU A 97 -1.85 -5.62 18.99
N GLY A 98 -1.39 -4.62 19.73
CA GLY A 98 -1.12 -3.28 19.24
C GLY A 98 0.10 -3.19 18.31
N ALA A 99 0.45 -1.95 17.96
CA ALA A 99 1.52 -1.66 17.00
C ALA A 99 2.91 -2.08 17.51
N LYS A 100 3.14 -2.03 18.82
CA LYS A 100 4.39 -2.39 19.48
C LYS A 100 4.53 -3.90 19.62
N GLU A 101 3.47 -4.56 20.05
CA GLU A 101 3.46 -5.96 20.48
C GLU A 101 3.41 -6.95 19.30
N LYS A 102 2.82 -6.55 18.16
CA LYS A 102 2.52 -7.45 17.02
C LYS A 102 3.71 -8.22 16.45
N PHE A 103 4.93 -7.68 16.55
CA PHE A 103 6.13 -8.35 16.03
C PHE A 103 6.70 -9.41 16.99
N ASN A 104 6.25 -9.39 18.25
CA ASN A 104 6.61 -10.36 19.28
C ASN A 104 5.45 -11.33 19.58
N ILE A 105 4.53 -11.51 18.62
CA ILE A 105 3.29 -12.27 18.80
C ILE A 105 3.54 -13.68 19.36
N THR A 106 4.62 -14.35 18.99
CA THR A 106 4.95 -15.71 19.46
C THR A 106 5.15 -15.77 20.97
N GLN A 107 5.54 -14.65 21.60
CA GLN A 107 5.69 -14.54 23.06
C GLN A 107 4.35 -14.44 23.82
N TYR A 108 3.26 -14.15 23.11
CA TYR A 108 1.91 -14.02 23.66
C TYR A 108 1.05 -15.27 23.40
N ILE A 109 1.61 -16.28 22.75
CA ILE A 109 0.92 -17.51 22.36
C ILE A 109 1.55 -18.70 23.08
N ASP A 110 1.28 -18.87 24.36
CA ASP A 110 1.89 -19.95 25.15
C ASP A 110 1.14 -21.29 25.01
N ASP A 111 -0.14 -21.33 25.33
CA ASP A 111 -0.90 -22.59 25.49
C ASP A 111 -2.06 -22.73 24.48
N LEU A 112 -2.35 -21.72 23.66
CA LEU A 112 -3.51 -21.67 22.75
C LEU A 112 -4.85 -21.83 23.46
N THR A 113 -4.96 -21.37 24.69
CA THR A 113 -6.22 -21.45 25.46
C THR A 113 -7.23 -20.49 24.81
N LYS A 114 -8.38 -21.02 24.45
CA LYS A 114 -9.49 -20.19 23.98
C LYS A 114 -10.16 -19.50 25.15
N ASN A 115 -10.33 -18.18 25.00
CA ASN A 115 -11.00 -17.33 25.97
C ASN A 115 -12.40 -16.96 25.47
N ASN A 116 -13.31 -16.64 26.41
CA ASN A 116 -14.65 -16.13 26.05
C ASN A 116 -14.58 -14.71 25.47
N GLU A 117 -13.57 -13.93 25.85
CA GLU A 117 -13.25 -12.62 25.33
C GLU A 117 -11.76 -12.57 25.00
N GLY A 118 -11.39 -11.86 23.94
CA GLY A 118 -9.99 -11.75 23.53
C GLY A 118 -9.14 -10.97 24.53
N ILE A 119 -7.92 -11.46 24.77
CA ILE A 119 -6.95 -10.75 25.61
C ILE A 119 -6.34 -9.63 24.79
N VAL A 120 -6.28 -8.43 25.36
CA VAL A 120 -5.70 -7.23 24.71
C VAL A 120 -4.33 -6.94 25.28
N HIS A 121 -3.33 -6.83 24.40
CA HIS A 121 -2.03 -6.22 24.69
C HIS A 121 -1.81 -5.10 23.69
N SER A 122 -2.03 -3.88 24.14
CA SER A 122 -1.84 -2.66 23.36
C SER A 122 -1.36 -1.56 24.28
N CYS A 123 -0.38 -0.79 23.81
CA CYS A 123 0.09 0.40 24.52
C CYS A 123 -0.41 1.68 23.84
N GLU A 124 -0.26 2.80 24.51
CA GLU A 124 -0.46 4.10 23.87
C GLU A 124 0.49 4.25 22.68
N ILE A 125 -0.01 4.79 21.57
CA ILE A 125 0.78 4.90 20.33
C ILE A 125 2.06 5.74 20.51
N SER A 126 2.05 6.67 21.46
CA SER A 126 3.21 7.49 21.83
C SER A 126 4.36 6.67 22.44
N GLU A 127 4.09 5.46 22.92
CA GLU A 127 5.08 4.52 23.44
C GLU A 127 5.69 3.65 22.34
N THR A 128 5.19 3.76 21.12
CA THR A 128 5.77 3.08 19.96
C THR A 128 6.92 3.92 19.42
N ASP A 129 8.08 3.72 20.02
CA ASP A 129 9.28 4.55 19.88
C ASP A 129 10.38 3.88 19.04
N PHE A 130 10.08 2.78 18.34
CA PHE A 130 11.08 2.06 17.54
C PHE A 130 10.52 1.65 16.18
N TYR A 131 11.42 1.48 15.23
CA TYR A 131 11.13 0.97 13.89
C TYR A 131 11.44 -0.53 13.80
N VAL A 132 10.56 -1.29 13.14
CA VAL A 132 10.82 -2.69 12.82
C VAL A 132 10.92 -2.85 11.32
N GLY A 133 12.08 -3.25 10.82
CA GLY A 133 12.31 -3.56 9.42
C GLY A 133 11.42 -4.71 8.96
N SER A 134 10.71 -4.52 7.84
CA SER A 134 9.77 -5.53 7.35
C SER A 134 9.82 -5.62 5.84
N TYR A 135 9.75 -6.85 5.33
CA TYR A 135 9.68 -7.10 3.88
C TYR A 135 8.91 -8.38 3.59
N SER A 136 8.26 -8.44 2.42
CA SER A 136 7.55 -9.65 1.99
C SER A 136 8.43 -10.51 1.07
N ILE A 137 8.37 -11.83 1.25
CA ILE A 137 8.98 -12.83 0.38
C ILE A 137 8.04 -14.03 0.28
N GLY A 138 7.90 -14.58 -0.92
CA GLY A 138 7.17 -15.83 -1.17
C GLY A 138 5.67 -15.69 -1.36
N ASP A 139 5.08 -14.59 -0.95
CA ASP A 139 3.62 -14.38 -1.02
C ASP A 139 3.17 -13.84 -2.39
N ARG A 140 4.08 -13.22 -3.14
CA ARG A 140 3.82 -12.55 -4.42
C ARG A 140 5.07 -12.49 -5.27
N THR A 141 4.90 -12.23 -6.56
CA THR A 141 6.02 -12.04 -7.51
C THR A 141 6.88 -10.82 -7.15
N ARG A 142 6.26 -9.75 -6.62
CA ARG A 142 6.95 -8.53 -6.19
C ARG A 142 7.07 -8.51 -4.68
N ALA A 143 8.23 -8.14 -4.15
CA ALA A 143 8.41 -7.91 -2.73
C ALA A 143 8.04 -6.47 -2.32
N PHE A 144 7.47 -6.31 -1.14
CA PHE A 144 7.27 -5.02 -0.49
C PHE A 144 8.36 -4.83 0.55
N LEU A 145 9.14 -3.77 0.44
CA LEU A 145 10.19 -3.41 1.39
C LEU A 145 9.77 -2.17 2.16
N LYS A 146 9.53 -2.32 3.45
CA LYS A 146 9.21 -1.21 4.35
C LYS A 146 10.46 -0.37 4.57
N VAL A 147 10.40 0.91 4.23
CA VAL A 147 11.49 1.88 4.41
C VAL A 147 11.14 2.97 5.40
N GLN A 148 9.85 3.18 5.66
CA GLN A 148 9.34 4.24 6.54
C GLN A 148 8.02 3.79 7.18
N ASP A 149 7.73 4.24 8.40
CA ASP A 149 6.48 4.01 9.14
C ASP A 149 6.02 5.25 9.89
N GLY A 150 4.72 5.30 10.22
CA GLY A 150 4.13 6.45 10.90
C GLY A 150 4.05 7.71 10.04
N CYS A 151 3.49 8.80 10.57
CA CYS A 151 3.34 10.05 9.84
C CYS A 151 3.14 11.25 10.80
N ASP A 152 3.87 12.35 10.55
CA ASP A 152 3.74 13.59 11.32
C ASP A 152 2.73 14.58 10.71
N TYR A 153 2.04 14.19 9.63
CA TYR A 153 1.01 15.01 9.04
C TYR A 153 -0.29 14.88 9.84
N LYS A 154 -0.91 16.02 10.12
CA LYS A 154 -2.18 16.10 10.84
C LYS A 154 -3.33 16.34 9.86
N CYS A 155 -3.44 15.49 8.85
CA CYS A 155 -4.58 15.55 7.92
C CYS A 155 -5.87 15.28 8.68
N THR A 156 -6.87 16.13 8.49
CA THR A 156 -8.08 16.16 9.34
C THR A 156 -8.91 14.89 9.30
N TYR A 157 -8.75 14.06 8.27
CA TYR A 157 -9.50 12.81 8.05
C TYR A 157 -8.71 11.55 8.37
N CYS A 158 -7.43 11.66 8.72
CA CYS A 158 -6.50 10.54 8.72
C CYS A 158 -6.30 9.95 10.12
N THR A 159 -6.48 8.64 10.24
CA THR A 159 -6.27 7.87 11.48
C THR A 159 -4.85 7.32 11.61
N ILE A 160 -4.02 7.43 10.58
CA ILE A 160 -2.70 6.80 10.55
C ILE A 160 -1.76 7.25 11.69
N PRO A 161 -1.66 8.55 12.02
CA PRO A 161 -0.83 8.95 13.16
C PRO A 161 -1.27 8.30 14.49
N MET A 162 -2.57 8.06 14.67
CA MET A 162 -3.11 7.38 15.85
C MET A 162 -2.88 5.87 15.83
N ALA A 163 -2.75 5.27 14.64
CA ALA A 163 -2.55 3.82 14.49
C ALA A 163 -1.08 3.40 14.41
N ARG A 164 -0.19 4.30 13.95
CA ARG A 164 1.21 3.99 13.65
C ARG A 164 2.23 4.96 14.28
N GLY A 165 1.76 6.02 14.91
CA GLY A 165 2.60 7.01 15.58
C GLY A 165 3.33 7.95 14.63
N ILE A 166 4.41 8.54 15.14
CA ILE A 166 5.26 9.50 14.43
C ILE A 166 6.05 8.85 13.30
N SER A 167 6.52 9.67 12.36
CA SER A 167 7.34 9.22 11.24
C SER A 167 8.69 8.69 11.70
N ARG A 168 9.01 7.46 11.34
CA ARG A 168 10.25 6.73 11.64
C ARG A 168 10.77 6.03 10.40
N SER A 169 12.06 5.77 10.35
CA SER A 169 12.72 5.13 9.21
C SER A 169 13.85 4.22 9.65
N ASP A 170 14.11 3.18 8.88
CA ASP A 170 15.31 2.36 9.04
C ASP A 170 16.56 3.10 8.55
N THR A 171 17.72 2.60 8.91
CA THR A 171 18.98 3.06 8.33
C THR A 171 19.10 2.62 6.87
N ILE A 172 19.91 3.32 6.09
CA ILE A 172 20.20 2.93 4.70
C ILE A 172 20.80 1.52 4.67
N GLU A 173 21.75 1.23 5.55
CA GLU A 173 22.46 -0.05 5.63
C GLU A 173 21.50 -1.22 5.85
N ASN A 174 20.57 -1.09 6.78
CA ASN A 174 19.57 -2.12 7.07
C ASN A 174 18.62 -2.33 5.89
N ILE A 175 18.19 -1.25 5.22
CA ILE A 175 17.35 -1.33 4.04
C ILE A 175 18.10 -2.03 2.90
N LEU A 176 19.37 -1.70 2.65
CA LEU A 176 20.19 -2.36 1.63
C LEU A 176 20.37 -3.85 1.94
N SER A 177 20.64 -4.19 3.21
CA SER A 177 20.73 -5.58 3.66
C SER A 177 19.44 -6.35 3.39
N ASN A 178 18.28 -5.77 3.71
CA ASN A 178 16.98 -6.40 3.44
C ASN A 178 16.69 -6.49 1.94
N ALA A 179 17.03 -5.47 1.16
CA ALA A 179 16.93 -5.49 -0.31
C ALA A 179 17.78 -6.62 -0.92
N LYS A 180 19.00 -6.81 -0.41
CA LYS A 180 19.87 -7.91 -0.84
C LYS A 180 19.28 -9.29 -0.49
N LYS A 181 18.74 -9.48 0.73
CA LYS A 181 18.05 -10.72 1.10
C LYS A 181 16.86 -11.04 0.19
N ILE A 182 16.12 -10.03 -0.25
CA ILE A 182 15.03 -10.18 -1.22
C ILE A 182 15.58 -10.61 -2.59
N SER A 183 16.62 -9.94 -3.08
CA SER A 183 17.28 -10.24 -4.34
C SER A 183 17.84 -11.67 -4.38
N ASP A 184 18.50 -12.11 -3.30
CA ASP A 184 19.07 -13.46 -3.17
C ASP A 184 18.02 -14.58 -3.22
N LYS A 185 16.75 -14.25 -3.00
CA LYS A 185 15.60 -15.17 -3.20
C LYS A 185 15.06 -15.15 -4.64
N GLY A 186 15.71 -14.45 -5.57
CA GLY A 186 15.34 -14.39 -6.99
C GLY A 186 14.17 -13.47 -7.32
N ILE A 187 13.73 -12.62 -6.36
CA ILE A 187 12.68 -11.62 -6.59
C ILE A 187 13.21 -10.53 -7.53
N LYS A 188 12.46 -10.23 -8.59
CA LYS A 188 12.88 -9.31 -9.66
C LYS A 188 12.47 -7.85 -9.42
N GLU A 189 11.37 -7.61 -8.69
CA GLU A 189 10.89 -6.27 -8.42
C GLU A 189 10.65 -6.04 -6.92
N ILE A 190 11.24 -4.97 -6.38
CA ILE A 190 11.00 -4.49 -5.02
C ILE A 190 10.19 -3.20 -5.08
N VAL A 191 9.10 -3.16 -4.32
CA VAL A 191 8.27 -1.97 -4.14
C VAL A 191 8.61 -1.35 -2.79
N LEU A 192 9.22 -0.16 -2.79
CA LEU A 192 9.47 0.60 -1.58
C LEU A 192 8.13 0.99 -0.97
N THR A 193 7.93 0.68 0.30
CA THR A 193 6.65 0.90 0.96
C THR A 193 6.81 1.60 2.31
N GLY A 194 5.80 2.38 2.67
CA GLY A 194 5.71 3.13 3.90
C GLY A 194 4.38 3.87 3.94
N VAL A 195 4.18 4.65 4.98
CA VAL A 195 3.02 5.54 5.13
C VAL A 195 3.23 6.81 4.30
N ASN A 196 4.41 7.40 4.41
CA ASN A 196 4.83 8.61 3.71
C ASN A 196 6.32 8.51 3.39
N ILE A 197 6.65 7.75 2.34
CA ILE A 197 8.04 7.38 2.05
C ILE A 197 8.96 8.58 1.77
N GLY A 198 8.41 9.71 1.30
CA GLY A 198 9.17 10.93 1.10
C GLY A 198 9.66 11.59 2.39
N ASP A 199 9.09 11.21 3.55
CA ASP A 199 9.52 11.66 4.88
C ASP A 199 10.57 10.70 5.49
N TYR A 200 11.24 9.92 4.67
CA TYR A 200 12.34 9.03 5.04
C TYR A 200 13.50 9.79 5.69
N GLY A 201 14.18 9.13 6.64
CA GLY A 201 15.44 9.59 7.22
C GLY A 201 15.33 10.15 8.63
N LYS A 202 14.20 10.00 9.31
CA LYS A 202 14.03 10.44 10.72
C LYS A 202 14.58 9.46 11.75
N GLY A 203 15.28 8.41 11.31
CA GLY A 203 15.82 7.37 12.19
C GLY A 203 14.72 6.49 12.81
N GLU A 204 15.14 5.45 13.51
CA GLU A 204 14.23 4.46 14.09
C GLU A 204 13.38 5.01 15.26
N PHE A 205 13.82 6.06 15.93
CA PHE A 205 13.11 6.71 17.05
C PHE A 205 12.31 7.95 16.64
N GLY A 206 12.26 8.30 15.34
CA GLY A 206 11.48 9.43 14.85
C GLY A 206 12.06 10.80 15.21
N ASN A 207 13.33 11.03 14.90
CA ASN A 207 14.03 12.27 15.16
C ASN A 207 13.36 13.48 14.47
N LYS A 208 13.42 14.66 15.07
CA LYS A 208 12.86 15.89 14.48
C LYS A 208 13.56 16.30 13.19
N LYS A 209 14.86 16.00 13.07
CA LYS A 209 15.68 16.27 11.88
C LYS A 209 15.94 14.97 11.13
N HIS A 210 15.96 15.05 9.81
CA HIS A 210 16.37 13.94 8.97
C HIS A 210 17.89 13.73 9.09
N GLU A 211 18.30 12.50 9.30
CA GLU A 211 19.69 12.06 9.26
C GLU A 211 20.12 11.79 7.81
N HIS A 212 19.17 11.31 6.99
CA HIS A 212 19.30 11.04 5.57
C HIS A 212 18.09 11.56 4.82
N THR A 213 18.21 11.68 3.50
CA THR A 213 17.13 12.07 2.60
C THR A 213 16.59 10.86 1.83
N PHE A 214 15.38 10.97 1.32
CA PHE A 214 14.81 9.95 0.42
C PHE A 214 15.65 9.80 -0.86
N LEU A 215 16.28 10.88 -1.35
CA LEU A 215 17.18 10.83 -2.50
C LEU A 215 18.42 9.97 -2.21
N GLU A 216 19.06 10.12 -1.05
CA GLU A 216 20.21 9.28 -0.65
C GLU A 216 19.85 7.81 -0.59
N LEU A 217 18.65 7.47 -0.05
CA LEU A 217 18.14 6.10 -0.04
C LEU A 217 17.97 5.55 -1.47
N VAL A 218 17.33 6.33 -2.35
CA VAL A 218 17.09 5.94 -3.75
C VAL A 218 18.41 5.71 -4.48
N GLN A 219 19.40 6.61 -4.29
CA GLN A 219 20.74 6.48 -4.86
C GLN A 219 21.51 5.26 -4.34
N ALA A 220 21.32 4.93 -3.07
CA ALA A 220 21.96 3.76 -2.47
C ALA A 220 21.34 2.45 -2.98
N LEU A 221 20.02 2.39 -3.06
CA LEU A 221 19.30 1.22 -3.57
C LEU A 221 19.58 0.92 -5.05
N ASP A 222 19.76 1.95 -5.87
CA ASP A 222 20.07 1.79 -7.31
C ASP A 222 21.41 1.07 -7.57
N LYS A 223 22.28 1.00 -6.56
CA LYS A 223 23.58 0.32 -6.61
C LYS A 223 23.52 -1.13 -6.14
N VAL A 224 22.40 -1.60 -5.62
CA VAL A 224 22.27 -2.98 -5.13
C VAL A 224 22.17 -3.94 -6.30
N GLU A 225 23.16 -4.82 -6.40
CA GLU A 225 23.20 -5.83 -7.48
C GLU A 225 22.11 -6.89 -7.32
N GLY A 226 21.61 -7.37 -8.45
CA GLY A 226 20.61 -8.45 -8.54
C GLY A 226 19.17 -7.98 -8.42
N ILE A 227 18.90 -6.68 -8.22
CA ILE A 227 17.57 -6.09 -8.27
C ILE A 227 17.34 -5.55 -9.68
N GLU A 228 16.37 -6.15 -10.38
CA GLU A 228 16.03 -5.76 -11.76
C GLU A 228 15.15 -4.50 -11.77
N ARG A 229 14.25 -4.35 -10.77
CA ARG A 229 13.30 -3.24 -10.69
C ARG A 229 13.08 -2.76 -9.26
N LEU A 230 13.12 -1.43 -9.11
CA LEU A 230 12.71 -0.71 -7.92
C LEU A 230 11.51 0.16 -8.25
N ARG A 231 10.45 0.05 -7.47
CA ARG A 231 9.24 0.86 -7.65
C ARG A 231 8.94 1.66 -6.40
N ILE A 232 8.68 2.94 -6.58
CA ILE A 232 8.22 3.84 -5.52
C ILE A 232 6.72 3.62 -5.32
N SER A 233 6.27 3.46 -4.07
CA SER A 233 4.85 3.49 -3.74
C SER A 233 4.35 4.94 -3.58
N SER A 234 3.37 5.18 -2.71
CA SER A 234 2.82 6.53 -2.51
C SER A 234 3.85 7.50 -1.93
N ILE A 235 4.02 8.64 -2.58
CA ILE A 235 4.88 9.73 -2.13
C ILE A 235 4.13 11.06 -2.24
N GLU A 236 4.14 11.84 -1.16
CA GLU A 236 3.47 13.14 -1.10
C GLU A 236 4.08 14.15 -2.09
N PRO A 237 3.28 14.97 -2.79
CA PRO A 237 3.77 15.87 -3.83
C PRO A 237 4.75 16.93 -3.33
N ASN A 238 4.68 17.31 -2.05
CA ASN A 238 5.62 18.26 -1.44
C ASN A 238 6.94 17.61 -0.99
N LEU A 239 7.02 16.29 -0.99
CA LEU A 239 8.20 15.53 -0.58
C LEU A 239 8.97 14.91 -1.74
N ILE A 240 8.33 14.71 -2.89
CA ILE A 240 9.05 14.34 -4.11
C ILE A 240 9.65 15.60 -4.72
N LYS A 241 10.98 15.70 -4.68
CA LYS A 241 11.74 16.84 -5.22
C LYS A 241 12.17 16.58 -6.65
N ASP A 242 12.49 17.65 -7.38
CA ASP A 242 12.93 17.59 -8.77
C ASP A 242 14.20 16.75 -8.92
N GLU A 243 15.16 16.87 -7.97
CA GLU A 243 16.41 16.10 -7.99
C GLU A 243 16.15 14.59 -7.87
N THR A 244 15.11 14.20 -7.13
CA THR A 244 14.70 12.78 -7.01
C THR A 244 14.07 12.31 -8.33
N ILE A 245 13.25 13.13 -8.97
CA ILE A 245 12.64 12.82 -10.28
C ILE A 245 13.72 12.69 -11.35
N ASP A 246 14.68 13.63 -11.40
CA ASP A 246 15.79 13.60 -12.33
C ASP A 246 16.70 12.36 -12.14
N PHE A 247 16.95 11.98 -10.90
CA PHE A 247 17.70 10.75 -10.60
C PHE A 247 16.96 9.50 -11.08
N ILE A 248 15.66 9.38 -10.79
CA ILE A 248 14.84 8.25 -11.23
C ILE A 248 14.82 8.13 -12.76
N ALA A 249 14.75 9.25 -13.46
CA ALA A 249 14.79 9.28 -14.93
C ALA A 249 16.08 8.70 -15.53
N GLN A 250 17.19 8.77 -14.78
CA GLN A 250 18.50 8.28 -15.20
C GLN A 250 18.85 6.91 -14.58
N SER A 251 18.06 6.45 -13.63
CA SER A 251 18.29 5.19 -12.90
C SER A 251 18.14 3.98 -13.83
N LYS A 252 18.93 2.94 -13.55
CA LYS A 252 18.83 1.64 -14.25
C LYS A 252 17.76 0.75 -13.65
N SER A 253 17.49 0.87 -12.35
CA SER A 253 16.62 -0.04 -11.60
C SER A 253 15.26 0.60 -11.28
N PHE A 254 15.20 1.91 -11.04
CA PHE A 254 13.93 2.58 -10.75
C PHE A 254 13.05 2.68 -11.99
N VAL A 255 11.84 2.15 -11.87
CA VAL A 255 10.88 2.11 -12.97
C VAL A 255 10.07 3.41 -13.07
N PRO A 256 9.66 3.84 -14.29
CA PRO A 256 8.94 5.08 -14.53
C PRO A 256 7.45 4.96 -14.11
N HIS A 257 7.23 4.87 -12.81
CA HIS A 257 5.90 4.81 -12.20
C HIS A 257 5.89 5.62 -10.91
N PHE A 258 4.96 6.54 -10.80
CA PHE A 258 4.74 7.38 -9.63
C PHE A 258 3.30 7.22 -9.14
N HIS A 259 3.13 7.12 -7.83
CA HIS A 259 1.85 7.20 -7.18
C HIS A 259 1.88 8.40 -6.23
N ILE A 260 1.17 9.46 -6.60
CA ILE A 260 1.22 10.75 -5.91
C ILE A 260 -0.20 11.10 -5.45
N PRO A 261 -0.51 11.04 -4.13
CA PRO A 261 -1.84 11.37 -3.64
C PRO A 261 -2.13 12.86 -3.78
N LEU A 262 -3.24 13.20 -4.48
CA LEU A 262 -3.74 14.56 -4.61
C LEU A 262 -4.78 14.88 -3.55
N GLN A 263 -5.67 13.95 -3.27
CA GLN A 263 -6.82 14.01 -2.39
C GLN A 263 -7.98 14.88 -2.90
N SER A 264 -7.74 16.11 -3.37
CA SER A 264 -8.75 16.98 -4.00
C SER A 264 -8.09 17.92 -5.01
N GLY A 265 -8.80 18.28 -6.08
CA GLY A 265 -8.39 19.33 -7.04
C GLY A 265 -8.84 20.73 -6.63
N SER A 266 -9.57 20.86 -5.52
CA SER A 266 -9.95 22.17 -4.97
C SER A 266 -8.99 22.59 -3.86
N ASN A 267 -8.37 23.76 -3.99
CA ASN A 267 -7.47 24.32 -2.98
C ASN A 267 -8.18 24.60 -1.65
N GLU A 268 -9.48 24.92 -1.68
CA GLU A 268 -10.27 25.12 -0.47
C GLU A 268 -10.41 23.80 0.31
N ILE A 269 -10.74 22.70 -0.38
CA ILE A 269 -10.84 21.38 0.25
C ILE A 269 -9.47 20.88 0.71
N LEU A 270 -8.39 21.09 -0.05
CA LEU A 270 -7.04 20.75 0.39
C LEU A 270 -6.65 21.47 1.70
N LYS A 271 -7.02 22.74 1.85
CA LYS A 271 -6.82 23.49 3.09
C LYS A 271 -7.63 22.91 4.25
N LYS A 272 -8.91 22.59 4.03
CA LYS A 272 -9.77 21.94 5.04
C LYS A 272 -9.24 20.57 5.44
N MET A 273 -8.64 19.83 4.51
CA MET A 273 -7.94 18.56 4.76
C MET A 273 -6.59 18.72 5.46
N LYS A 274 -6.10 19.95 5.67
CA LYS A 274 -4.76 20.29 6.19
C LYS A 274 -3.65 19.65 5.37
N ARG A 275 -3.80 19.65 4.02
CA ARG A 275 -2.72 19.20 3.12
C ARG A 275 -1.58 20.25 3.10
N ARG A 276 -0.33 19.75 3.00
CA ARG A 276 0.87 20.61 3.00
C ARG A 276 1.27 21.09 1.59
N TYR A 277 0.32 21.06 0.66
CA TYR A 277 0.47 21.54 -0.72
C TYR A 277 -0.87 22.04 -1.24
N LEU A 278 -0.79 22.80 -2.32
CA LEU A 278 -1.91 23.19 -3.15
C LEU A 278 -1.78 22.53 -4.53
N ARG A 279 -2.84 22.59 -5.35
CA ARG A 279 -2.88 21.92 -6.66
C ARG A 279 -1.81 22.41 -7.63
N GLU A 280 -1.32 23.66 -7.49
CA GLU A 280 -0.28 24.25 -8.34
C GLU A 280 1.06 23.50 -8.18
N LEU A 281 1.42 23.14 -6.97
CA LEU A 281 2.59 22.27 -6.73
C LEU A 281 2.39 20.90 -7.37
N TYR A 282 1.19 20.35 -7.31
CA TYR A 282 0.88 19.06 -7.94
C TYR A 282 1.08 19.12 -9.46
N VAL A 283 0.56 20.18 -10.11
CA VAL A 283 0.78 20.44 -11.55
C VAL A 283 2.27 20.46 -11.88
N SER A 284 3.08 21.20 -11.10
CA SER A 284 4.51 21.30 -11.34
C SER A 284 5.22 19.93 -11.23
N ARG A 285 4.80 19.04 -10.31
CA ARG A 285 5.36 17.69 -10.18
C ARG A 285 5.01 16.82 -11.39
N VAL A 286 3.74 16.84 -11.81
CA VAL A 286 3.31 16.12 -13.02
C VAL A 286 4.06 16.62 -14.26
N ALA A 287 4.17 17.94 -14.44
CA ALA A 287 4.90 18.54 -15.54
C ALA A 287 6.38 18.12 -15.55
N LYS A 288 7.06 18.18 -14.40
CA LYS A 288 8.45 17.74 -14.27
C LYS A 288 8.64 16.27 -14.62
N ILE A 289 7.76 15.37 -14.14
CA ILE A 289 7.81 13.95 -14.48
C ILE A 289 7.62 13.75 -15.99
N ARG A 290 6.66 14.43 -16.61
CA ARG A 290 6.40 14.33 -18.05
C ARG A 290 7.56 14.87 -18.90
N GLU A 291 8.22 15.92 -18.45
CA GLU A 291 9.39 16.50 -19.12
C GLU A 291 10.52 15.46 -19.24
N VAL A 292 10.87 14.78 -18.14
CA VAL A 292 12.04 13.90 -18.09
C VAL A 292 11.70 12.42 -18.35
N MET A 293 10.43 12.03 -18.17
CA MET A 293 9.92 10.66 -18.38
C MET A 293 8.53 10.70 -19.05
N PRO A 294 8.43 10.99 -20.37
CA PRO A 294 7.14 11.13 -21.05
C PRO A 294 6.22 9.90 -20.93
N ASP A 295 6.80 8.71 -20.87
CA ASP A 295 6.10 7.42 -20.77
C ASP A 295 5.81 6.98 -19.33
N ALA A 296 6.13 7.78 -18.32
CA ALA A 296 5.89 7.41 -16.93
C ALA A 296 4.39 7.22 -16.65
N CYS A 297 4.06 6.23 -15.85
CA CYS A 297 2.71 6.05 -15.31
C CYS A 297 2.54 6.89 -14.04
N ILE A 298 1.53 7.76 -13.99
CA ILE A 298 1.23 8.61 -12.83
C ILE A 298 -0.15 8.24 -12.29
N GLY A 299 -0.19 7.59 -11.12
CA GLY A 299 -1.39 7.26 -10.38
C GLY A 299 -1.70 8.31 -9.31
N VAL A 300 -2.99 8.57 -9.09
CA VAL A 300 -3.48 9.64 -8.22
C VAL A 300 -4.52 9.10 -7.26
N ASP A 301 -4.39 9.39 -5.96
CA ASP A 301 -5.48 9.17 -4.99
C ASP A 301 -6.35 10.43 -4.89
N VAL A 302 -7.67 10.23 -4.86
CA VAL A 302 -8.65 11.30 -4.67
C VAL A 302 -9.78 10.85 -3.77
N ILE A 303 -10.20 11.73 -2.86
CA ILE A 303 -11.31 11.51 -1.92
C ILE A 303 -12.49 12.36 -2.40
N VAL A 304 -13.67 11.77 -2.48
CA VAL A 304 -14.93 12.46 -2.74
C VAL A 304 -15.83 12.47 -1.52
N GLY A 305 -16.58 13.54 -1.34
CA GLY A 305 -17.55 13.67 -0.25
C GLY A 305 -16.92 14.04 1.09
N PHE A 306 -15.76 14.70 1.10
CA PHE A 306 -15.20 15.28 2.31
C PHE A 306 -16.16 16.34 2.88
N PRO A 307 -16.29 16.51 4.22
CA PRO A 307 -17.18 17.50 4.81
C PRO A 307 -16.96 18.91 4.26
N GLY A 308 -18.04 19.57 3.82
CA GLY A 308 -18.00 20.86 3.17
C GLY A 308 -17.55 20.87 1.69
N GLU A 309 -17.45 19.70 1.05
CA GLU A 309 -17.27 19.61 -0.41
C GLU A 309 -18.61 19.90 -1.11
N THR A 310 -18.75 21.07 -1.72
CA THR A 310 -19.91 21.43 -2.54
C THR A 310 -19.85 20.81 -3.94
N ASP A 311 -20.89 20.99 -4.75
CA ASP A 311 -20.87 20.54 -6.15
C ASP A 311 -19.85 21.33 -6.97
N GLU A 312 -19.65 22.60 -6.69
CA GLU A 312 -18.63 23.45 -7.32
C GLU A 312 -17.21 22.92 -7.02
N HIS A 313 -16.90 22.59 -5.75
CA HIS A 313 -15.60 22.00 -5.39
C HIS A 313 -15.37 20.65 -6.06
N PHE A 314 -16.41 19.83 -6.16
CA PHE A 314 -16.32 18.55 -6.87
C PHE A 314 -16.09 18.74 -8.37
N LEU A 315 -16.80 19.66 -9.02
CA LEU A 315 -16.62 19.96 -10.45
C LEU A 315 -15.24 20.56 -10.71
N GLU A 316 -14.76 21.44 -9.83
CA GLU A 316 -13.36 21.96 -9.87
C GLU A 316 -12.37 20.79 -9.86
N THR A 317 -12.54 19.83 -8.94
CA THR A 317 -11.70 18.62 -8.85
C THR A 317 -11.80 17.77 -10.13
N TYR A 318 -13.01 17.57 -10.66
CA TYR A 318 -13.24 16.77 -11.86
C TYR A 318 -12.55 17.39 -13.09
N HIS A 319 -12.71 18.71 -13.31
CA HIS A 319 -12.09 19.41 -14.43
C HIS A 319 -10.56 19.43 -14.30
N PHE A 320 -10.05 19.73 -13.12
CA PHE A 320 -8.63 19.69 -12.84
C PHE A 320 -8.01 18.32 -13.17
N LEU A 321 -8.62 17.21 -12.70
CA LEU A 321 -8.14 15.87 -12.99
C LEU A 321 -8.30 15.48 -14.47
N ASN A 322 -9.33 16.00 -15.14
CA ASN A 322 -9.53 15.77 -16.58
C ASN A 322 -8.46 16.42 -17.44
N GLU A 323 -8.00 17.61 -17.08
CA GLU A 323 -6.97 18.36 -17.80
C GLU A 323 -5.55 17.86 -17.51
N LEU A 324 -5.31 17.36 -16.31
CA LEU A 324 -3.98 16.93 -15.86
C LEU A 324 -3.51 15.69 -16.62
N ASP A 325 -2.24 15.66 -17.04
CA ASP A 325 -1.64 14.50 -17.75
C ASP A 325 -1.22 13.39 -16.78
N ILE A 326 -2.22 12.65 -16.30
CA ILE A 326 -2.10 11.52 -15.38
C ILE A 326 -2.66 10.24 -16.00
N SER A 327 -2.31 9.08 -15.46
CA SER A 327 -2.62 7.79 -16.07
C SER A 327 -3.87 7.12 -15.52
N TYR A 328 -4.14 7.27 -14.22
CA TYR A 328 -5.32 6.68 -13.57
C TYR A 328 -5.59 7.30 -12.20
N LEU A 329 -6.79 7.08 -11.67
CA LEU A 329 -7.21 7.50 -10.34
C LEU A 329 -7.56 6.30 -9.46
N HIS A 330 -7.18 6.35 -8.20
CA HIS A 330 -7.80 5.61 -7.12
C HIS A 330 -8.79 6.54 -6.42
N VAL A 331 -10.08 6.23 -6.55
CA VAL A 331 -11.17 7.04 -6.03
C VAL A 331 -11.66 6.45 -4.72
N PHE A 332 -11.51 7.21 -3.66
CA PHE A 332 -12.01 6.89 -2.33
C PHE A 332 -13.23 7.73 -2.00
N THR A 333 -14.21 7.10 -1.39
CA THR A 333 -15.31 7.82 -0.76
C THR A 333 -14.90 8.16 0.67
N TYR A 334 -15.10 9.41 1.09
CA TYR A 334 -14.85 9.79 2.48
C TYR A 334 -15.62 8.86 3.42
N SER A 335 -14.93 8.40 4.44
CA SER A 335 -15.47 7.54 5.49
C SER A 335 -15.20 8.21 6.83
N GLU A 336 -16.25 8.38 7.61
CA GLU A 336 -16.16 8.91 8.96
C GLU A 336 -15.29 8.03 9.84
N ARG A 337 -14.36 8.64 10.56
CA ARG A 337 -13.48 7.94 11.50
C ARG A 337 -13.46 8.66 12.83
N ASP A 338 -13.72 7.88 13.89
CA ASP A 338 -13.66 8.39 15.25
C ASP A 338 -12.32 9.06 15.53
N ASN A 339 -12.31 10.07 16.38
CA ASN A 339 -11.13 10.82 16.77
C ASN A 339 -10.44 11.60 15.64
N THR A 340 -11.05 11.75 14.47
CA THR A 340 -10.57 12.64 13.41
C THR A 340 -11.25 13.99 13.48
N GLU A 341 -10.54 15.07 13.12
CA GLU A 341 -11.15 16.42 13.10
C GLU A 341 -12.28 16.50 12.07
N ALA A 342 -12.17 15.79 10.95
CA ALA A 342 -13.13 15.85 9.87
C ALA A 342 -14.54 15.33 10.26
N VAL A 343 -14.64 14.40 11.22
CA VAL A 343 -15.94 13.89 11.68
C VAL A 343 -16.76 14.96 12.43
N LEU A 344 -16.08 15.99 12.95
CA LEU A 344 -16.70 17.10 13.68
C LEU A 344 -17.00 18.31 12.79
N MET A 345 -16.66 18.24 11.50
CA MET A 345 -16.88 19.34 10.56
C MET A 345 -18.33 19.37 10.07
N ASP A 346 -18.83 20.58 9.87
CA ASP A 346 -20.12 20.80 9.21
C ASP A 346 -20.06 20.48 7.71
N GLY A 347 -21.25 20.32 7.10
CA GLY A 347 -21.38 20.10 5.67
C GLY A 347 -21.14 18.66 5.26
N VAL A 348 -21.63 17.71 6.05
CA VAL A 348 -21.61 16.28 5.71
C VAL A 348 -22.28 16.06 4.36
N VAL A 349 -21.56 15.43 3.44
CA VAL A 349 -22.07 15.12 2.09
C VAL A 349 -22.89 13.82 2.15
N PRO A 350 -24.14 13.80 1.67
CA PRO A 350 -24.97 12.59 1.68
C PRO A 350 -24.36 11.43 0.88
N ASP A 351 -24.55 10.19 1.33
CA ASP A 351 -23.99 8.99 0.71
C ASP A 351 -24.35 8.84 -0.77
N ALA A 352 -25.58 9.17 -1.15
CA ALA A 352 -26.02 9.14 -2.56
C ALA A 352 -25.20 10.10 -3.44
N VAL A 353 -24.84 11.29 -2.90
CA VAL A 353 -24.00 12.27 -3.59
C VAL A 353 -22.56 11.76 -3.69
N ARG A 354 -22.02 11.22 -2.58
CA ARG A 354 -20.69 10.59 -2.58
C ARG A 354 -20.61 9.46 -3.62
N ALA A 355 -21.59 8.59 -3.66
CA ALA A 355 -21.67 7.49 -4.63
C ALA A 355 -21.70 8.00 -6.08
N LYS A 356 -22.49 9.04 -6.38
CA LYS A 356 -22.53 9.69 -7.70
C LYS A 356 -21.17 10.26 -8.09
N ARG A 357 -20.54 11.05 -7.21
CA ARG A 357 -19.21 11.65 -7.44
C ARG A 357 -18.13 10.57 -7.65
N SER A 358 -18.17 9.52 -6.83
CA SER A 358 -17.25 8.37 -6.96
C SER A 358 -17.41 7.68 -8.32
N LYS A 359 -18.65 7.45 -8.78
CA LYS A 359 -18.92 6.86 -10.10
C LYS A 359 -18.38 7.73 -11.24
N MET A 360 -18.53 9.05 -11.16
CA MET A 360 -18.03 9.99 -12.18
C MET A 360 -16.48 9.94 -12.26
N LEU A 361 -15.77 10.01 -11.13
CA LEU A 361 -14.31 9.94 -11.13
C LEU A 361 -13.76 8.56 -11.51
N ARG A 362 -14.44 7.47 -11.17
CA ARG A 362 -14.08 6.12 -11.66
C ARG A 362 -14.23 6.02 -13.18
N GLY A 363 -15.26 6.64 -13.76
CA GLY A 363 -15.41 6.76 -15.21
C GLY A 363 -14.26 7.56 -15.84
N LEU A 364 -13.87 8.67 -15.23
CA LEU A 364 -12.70 9.45 -15.64
C LEU A 364 -11.41 8.63 -15.53
N SER A 365 -11.21 7.89 -14.43
CA SER A 365 -10.05 7.01 -14.26
C SER A 365 -9.95 5.96 -15.38
N ALA A 366 -11.08 5.35 -15.76
CA ALA A 366 -11.10 4.39 -16.86
C ALA A 366 -10.69 5.05 -18.20
N LYS A 367 -11.19 6.25 -18.50
CA LYS A 367 -10.79 7.02 -19.70
C LYS A 367 -9.30 7.35 -19.70
N LYS A 368 -8.77 7.86 -18.57
CA LYS A 368 -7.35 8.21 -18.42
C LYS A 368 -6.46 6.98 -18.62
N ARG A 369 -6.81 5.86 -18.00
CA ARG A 369 -6.05 4.61 -18.14
C ARG A 369 -6.06 4.09 -19.57
N ASN A 370 -7.21 4.15 -20.25
CA ASN A 370 -7.30 3.74 -21.64
C ASN A 370 -6.41 4.62 -22.53
N ALA A 371 -6.49 5.94 -22.40
CA ALA A 371 -5.65 6.88 -23.14
C ALA A 371 -4.15 6.64 -22.88
N PHE A 372 -3.77 6.39 -21.61
CA PHE A 372 -2.40 6.03 -21.27
C PHE A 372 -1.98 4.72 -21.95
N TYR A 373 -2.81 3.68 -21.93
CA TYR A 373 -2.50 2.41 -22.58
C TYR A 373 -2.42 2.56 -24.09
N GLU A 374 -3.31 3.32 -24.73
CA GLU A 374 -3.27 3.65 -26.16
C GLU A 374 -1.94 4.32 -26.54
N SER A 375 -1.45 5.25 -25.72
CA SER A 375 -0.16 5.93 -25.96
C SER A 375 1.05 4.99 -25.89
N GLN A 376 0.90 3.79 -25.32
CA GLN A 376 1.96 2.79 -25.20
C GLN A 376 1.91 1.72 -26.30
N LEU A 377 0.84 1.67 -27.10
CA LEU A 377 0.74 0.69 -28.19
C LEU A 377 1.86 0.91 -29.24
N GLY A 378 2.36 -0.19 -29.78
CA GLY A 378 3.46 -0.20 -30.74
C GLY A 378 4.85 -0.04 -30.13
N LYS A 379 4.95 0.28 -28.82
CA LYS A 379 6.24 0.42 -28.11
C LYS A 379 6.71 -0.92 -27.55
N GLU A 380 8.03 -1.07 -27.52
CA GLU A 380 8.70 -2.16 -26.81
C GLU A 380 8.77 -1.83 -25.32
N LYS A 381 8.42 -2.80 -24.50
CA LYS A 381 8.41 -2.70 -23.04
C LYS A 381 8.91 -4.02 -22.44
N THR A 382 9.40 -3.96 -21.21
CA THR A 382 9.77 -5.17 -20.47
C THR A 382 8.65 -5.51 -19.49
N VAL A 383 8.12 -6.73 -19.55
CA VAL A 383 7.05 -7.22 -18.67
C VAL A 383 7.62 -8.15 -17.61
N LEU A 384 7.26 -7.92 -16.34
CA LEU A 384 7.40 -8.90 -15.28
C LEU A 384 6.08 -9.67 -15.15
N PHE A 385 6.13 -10.99 -15.38
CA PHE A 385 4.96 -11.87 -15.25
C PHE A 385 4.77 -12.31 -13.81
N GLU A 386 3.50 -12.25 -13.35
CA GLU A 386 3.12 -12.62 -11.99
C GLU A 386 2.82 -14.13 -11.88
N SER A 387 2.71 -14.64 -10.66
CA SER A 387 2.46 -16.07 -10.40
C SER A 387 0.98 -16.46 -10.45
N ASP A 388 0.09 -15.55 -10.86
CA ASP A 388 -1.35 -15.81 -10.85
C ASP A 388 -1.82 -16.55 -12.12
N ASN A 389 -2.56 -17.65 -11.93
CA ASN A 389 -3.32 -18.29 -13.00
C ASN A 389 -4.80 -17.95 -12.81
N LYS A 390 -5.29 -16.98 -13.57
CA LYS A 390 -6.69 -16.57 -13.55
C LYS A 390 -7.38 -16.99 -14.85
N GLN A 391 -8.23 -17.99 -14.75
CA GLN A 391 -9.02 -18.49 -15.89
C GLN A 391 -8.16 -18.91 -17.11
N GLY A 392 -7.00 -19.52 -16.85
CA GLY A 392 -6.08 -19.94 -17.90
C GLY A 392 -5.18 -18.85 -18.47
N TYR A 393 -5.08 -17.70 -17.79
CA TYR A 393 -4.18 -16.59 -18.17
C TYR A 393 -3.20 -16.27 -17.07
N ILE A 394 -1.96 -15.96 -17.48
CA ILE A 394 -0.94 -15.29 -16.66
C ILE A 394 -0.99 -13.80 -16.94
N HIS A 395 -0.79 -13.00 -15.89
CA HIS A 395 -0.76 -11.54 -15.98
C HIS A 395 0.65 -11.02 -15.73
N GLY A 396 0.93 -9.83 -16.22
CA GLY A 396 2.18 -9.14 -15.96
C GLY A 396 2.02 -7.63 -16.03
N PHE A 397 3.07 -6.95 -15.61
CA PHE A 397 3.13 -5.48 -15.69
C PHE A 397 4.42 -5.05 -16.37
N THR A 398 4.28 -4.08 -17.28
CA THR A 398 5.45 -3.38 -17.81
C THR A 398 6.13 -2.54 -16.72
N GLU A 399 7.34 -2.06 -17.00
CA GLU A 399 8.05 -1.13 -16.11
C GLU A 399 7.19 0.10 -15.78
N ASN A 400 6.45 0.65 -16.76
CA ASN A 400 5.53 1.78 -16.57
C ASN A 400 4.08 1.36 -16.29
N TYR A 401 3.90 0.19 -15.71
CA TYR A 401 2.65 -0.27 -15.10
C TYR A 401 1.48 -0.55 -16.05
N VAL A 402 1.72 -0.79 -17.34
CA VAL A 402 0.70 -1.31 -18.26
C VAL A 402 0.46 -2.78 -17.93
N LYS A 403 -0.80 -3.13 -17.69
CA LYS A 403 -1.20 -4.52 -17.39
C LYS A 403 -1.38 -5.30 -18.68
N VAL A 404 -0.70 -6.43 -18.76
CA VAL A 404 -0.78 -7.36 -19.89
C VAL A 404 -1.28 -8.73 -19.46
N LYS A 405 -1.75 -9.55 -20.41
CA LYS A 405 -2.10 -10.96 -20.19
C LYS A 405 -1.63 -11.84 -21.37
N ALA A 406 -1.26 -13.07 -21.05
CA ALA A 406 -0.97 -14.13 -21.99
C ALA A 406 -1.67 -15.44 -21.57
N PRO A 407 -1.80 -16.46 -22.43
CA PRO A 407 -2.16 -17.80 -22.00
C PRO A 407 -1.23 -18.26 -20.88
N TRP A 408 -1.77 -19.05 -19.95
CA TRP A 408 -0.99 -19.55 -18.82
C TRP A 408 0.21 -20.39 -19.30
N ASP A 409 1.38 -19.98 -18.88
CA ASP A 409 2.62 -20.71 -19.05
C ASP A 409 3.45 -20.58 -17.76
N PRO A 410 3.70 -21.68 -17.03
CA PRO A 410 4.49 -21.66 -15.81
C PRO A 410 5.94 -21.21 -16.02
N ALA A 411 6.49 -21.32 -17.24
CA ALA A 411 7.83 -20.85 -17.55
C ALA A 411 7.96 -19.31 -17.51
N LEU A 412 6.86 -18.60 -17.63
CA LEU A 412 6.83 -17.13 -17.56
C LEU A 412 6.81 -16.61 -16.10
N VAL A 413 6.44 -17.44 -15.13
CA VAL A 413 6.29 -16.98 -13.73
C VAL A 413 7.59 -16.38 -13.20
N ASN A 414 7.49 -15.15 -12.65
CA ASN A 414 8.63 -14.39 -12.09
C ASN A 414 9.78 -14.16 -13.10
N THR A 415 9.44 -14.04 -14.37
CA THR A 415 10.43 -13.76 -15.45
C THR A 415 10.17 -12.40 -16.08
N LEU A 416 11.22 -11.81 -16.63
CA LEU A 416 11.20 -10.54 -17.37
C LEU A 416 11.36 -10.82 -18.86
N HIS A 417 10.43 -10.32 -19.67
CA HIS A 417 10.47 -10.46 -21.12
C HIS A 417 10.26 -9.14 -21.83
N LYS A 418 11.04 -8.92 -22.89
CA LYS A 418 10.77 -7.83 -23.83
C LYS A 418 9.57 -8.18 -24.70
N VAL A 419 8.64 -7.26 -24.82
CA VAL A 419 7.42 -7.42 -25.58
C VAL A 419 7.09 -6.14 -26.34
N LYS A 420 6.41 -6.27 -27.47
CA LYS A 420 5.81 -5.16 -28.20
C LYS A 420 4.31 -5.14 -27.90
N LEU A 421 3.83 -4.03 -27.34
CA LEU A 421 2.40 -3.85 -27.02
C LEU A 421 1.59 -3.66 -28.30
N THR A 422 0.51 -4.42 -28.51
CA THR A 422 -0.20 -4.47 -29.80
C THR A 422 -1.59 -3.86 -29.76
N LYS A 423 -2.45 -4.26 -28.83
CA LYS A 423 -3.83 -3.76 -28.72
C LYS A 423 -4.40 -3.89 -27.31
N ILE A 424 -5.36 -3.04 -26.98
CA ILE A 424 -6.15 -3.16 -25.75
C ILE A 424 -7.29 -4.14 -26.02
N ASP A 425 -7.45 -5.14 -25.16
CA ASP A 425 -8.53 -6.12 -25.23
C ASP A 425 -9.80 -5.62 -24.54
N VAL A 426 -10.91 -6.33 -24.72
CA VAL A 426 -12.24 -5.97 -24.19
C VAL A 426 -12.28 -5.88 -22.66
N ASP A 427 -11.40 -6.57 -21.97
CA ASP A 427 -11.26 -6.52 -20.50
C ASP A 427 -10.33 -5.40 -20.01
N GLY A 428 -9.84 -4.55 -20.92
CA GLY A 428 -8.96 -3.41 -20.63
C GLY A 428 -7.50 -3.80 -20.36
N MET A 429 -7.09 -5.05 -20.62
CA MET A 429 -5.69 -5.47 -20.59
C MET A 429 -5.06 -5.38 -21.98
N VAL A 430 -3.74 -5.23 -22.03
CA VAL A 430 -3.04 -5.07 -23.30
C VAL A 430 -2.50 -6.42 -23.78
N ARG A 431 -2.68 -6.73 -25.07
CA ARG A 431 -2.02 -7.82 -25.76
C ARG A 431 -0.65 -7.40 -26.26
N PHE A 432 0.21 -8.35 -26.46
CA PHE A 432 1.58 -8.12 -26.87
C PHE A 432 2.11 -9.28 -27.74
N GLU A 433 3.25 -9.05 -28.36
CA GLU A 433 4.09 -10.03 -29.01
C GLU A 433 5.45 -10.05 -28.34
N PHE A 434 6.08 -11.22 -28.20
CA PHE A 434 7.46 -11.32 -27.73
C PHE A 434 8.42 -10.77 -28.79
N VAL A 435 9.46 -10.04 -28.33
CA VAL A 435 10.50 -9.47 -29.19
C VAL A 435 11.77 -10.32 -29.10
#